data_0f89491e520da0609b3ce5e34424f735
#
_entry.id   0f89491e520da0609b3ce5e34424f735
#
_cell.length_a   1.000
_cell.length_b   1.000
_cell.length_c   1.000
_cell.angle_alpha   90.00
_cell.angle_beta   90.00
_cell.angle_gamma   90.00
#
_symmetry.space_group_name_H-M   'P 1'
#
loop_
_entity.id
_entity.type
_entity.pdbx_description
1 polymer ?
#
loop_
_entity_poly.entity_id
_entity_poly.type
_entity_poly.pdbx_seq_one_letter_code
_entity_poly.pdbx_strand_id
1 'polypeptide(L)'
;DSIEYSVLVDKAIYALLEVLTAFDFKVLPTEVIGHILENLVPDDEKQKFGQYFTNEVLANLVAFPAVKTNKDVLFDPTCGTGTFLNSFYEILQALGTKDHGELLKQIWGNDVSHFPAILSVINLYKQDVVATDNFPRVMRNDFFKLEVGEKVVFPDSHDHNKYIDVP
;
A
#
# COMPACT_ATOMS: atom_id res chain seq x y z
N ASP A 1 -4.12 -22.89 -31.23
CA ASP A 1 -4.24 -22.94 -29.75
C ASP A 1 -3.82 -21.61 -29.09
N SER A 2 -2.70 -20.95 -29.46
CA SER A 2 -2.27 -19.70 -28.83
C SER A 2 -3.13 -18.48 -29.18
N ILE A 3 -3.69 -18.44 -30.40
CA ILE A 3 -4.57 -17.35 -30.87
C ILE A 3 -5.95 -17.41 -30.18
N GLU A 4 -6.47 -18.60 -30.01
CA GLU A 4 -7.75 -18.82 -29.33
C GLU A 4 -7.69 -18.47 -27.84
N TYR A 5 -6.57 -18.77 -27.20
CA TYR A 5 -6.30 -18.39 -25.81
C TYR A 5 -6.22 -16.88 -25.63
N SER A 6 -5.55 -16.17 -26.55
CA SER A 6 -5.46 -14.70 -26.56
C SER A 6 -6.84 -14.03 -26.66
N VAL A 7 -7.69 -14.49 -27.55
CA VAL A 7 -9.06 -13.93 -27.73
C VAL A 7 -9.95 -14.16 -26.49
N LEU A 8 -9.80 -15.31 -25.83
CA LEU A 8 -10.53 -15.60 -24.59
C LEU A 8 -10.07 -14.71 -23.43
N VAL A 9 -8.77 -14.49 -23.30
CA VAL A 9 -8.18 -13.60 -22.29
C VAL A 9 -8.64 -12.16 -22.53
N ASP A 10 -8.60 -11.68 -23.79
CA ASP A 10 -9.06 -10.33 -24.13
C ASP A 10 -10.54 -10.13 -23.79
N LYS A 11 -11.42 -11.09 -24.13
CA LYS A 11 -12.83 -11.02 -23.77
C LYS A 11 -13.05 -11.00 -22.25
N ALA A 12 -12.30 -11.79 -21.50
CA ALA A 12 -12.39 -11.80 -20.05
C ALA A 12 -11.93 -10.47 -19.43
N ILE A 13 -10.86 -9.87 -19.97
CA ILE A 13 -10.38 -8.55 -19.54
C ILE A 13 -11.43 -7.48 -19.84
N TYR A 14 -12.01 -7.46 -21.05
CA TYR A 14 -13.04 -6.49 -21.40
C TYR A 14 -14.29 -6.63 -20.51
N ALA A 15 -14.74 -7.85 -20.25
CA ALA A 15 -15.86 -8.09 -19.35
C ALA A 15 -15.58 -7.63 -17.91
N LEU A 16 -14.35 -7.86 -17.42
CA LEU A 16 -13.91 -7.37 -16.13
C LEU A 16 -13.87 -5.83 -16.08
N LEU A 17 -13.32 -5.20 -17.11
CA LEU A 17 -13.28 -3.73 -17.21
C LEU A 17 -14.68 -3.13 -17.25
N GLU A 18 -15.61 -3.74 -17.99
CA GLU A 18 -17.01 -3.29 -18.05
C GLU A 18 -17.67 -3.35 -16.67
N VAL A 19 -17.46 -4.44 -15.92
CA VAL A 19 -17.93 -4.54 -14.53
C VAL A 19 -17.28 -3.48 -13.63
N LEU A 20 -15.98 -3.29 -13.76
CA LEU A 20 -15.24 -2.32 -12.94
C LEU A 20 -15.66 -0.88 -13.22
N THR A 21 -16.03 -0.53 -14.46
CA THR A 21 -16.52 0.83 -14.78
C THR A 21 -17.85 1.18 -14.13
N ALA A 22 -18.62 0.19 -13.66
CA ALA A 22 -19.84 0.40 -12.92
C ALA A 22 -19.62 0.85 -11.46
N PHE A 23 -18.38 0.77 -10.96
CA PHE A 23 -18.04 1.15 -9.59
C PHE A 23 -17.25 2.47 -9.54
N ASP A 24 -17.67 3.37 -8.66
CA ASP A 24 -16.85 4.53 -8.31
C ASP A 24 -15.84 4.14 -7.23
N PHE A 25 -14.61 3.86 -7.64
CA PHE A 25 -13.53 3.44 -6.75
C PHE A 25 -13.13 4.51 -5.71
N LYS A 26 -13.51 5.77 -5.92
CA LYS A 26 -13.27 6.84 -4.94
C LYS A 26 -14.14 6.70 -3.69
N VAL A 27 -15.31 6.07 -3.84
CA VAL A 27 -16.28 5.88 -2.75
C VAL A 27 -16.13 4.52 -2.07
N LEU A 28 -15.38 3.58 -2.69
CA LEU A 28 -15.18 2.26 -2.09
C LEU A 28 -14.28 2.38 -0.84
N PRO A 29 -14.76 1.90 0.32
CA PRO A 29 -13.92 1.80 1.51
C PRO A 29 -12.68 0.96 1.21
N THR A 30 -11.55 1.35 1.80
CA THR A 30 -10.26 0.63 1.67
C THR A 30 -10.40 -0.84 2.01
N GLU A 31 -11.21 -1.13 3.03
CA GLU A 31 -11.53 -2.47 3.50
C GLU A 31 -12.14 -3.36 2.40
N VAL A 32 -13.04 -2.81 1.58
CA VAL A 32 -13.70 -3.59 0.52
C VAL A 32 -12.72 -4.05 -0.54
N ILE A 33 -11.80 -3.18 -0.98
CA ILE A 33 -10.75 -3.55 -1.93
C ILE A 33 -9.82 -4.58 -1.29
N GLY A 34 -9.43 -4.36 -0.03
CA GLY A 34 -8.64 -5.31 0.74
C GLY A 34 -9.30 -6.69 0.81
N HIS A 35 -10.57 -6.75 1.18
CA HIS A 35 -11.33 -8.01 1.26
C HIS A 35 -11.52 -8.72 -0.10
N ILE A 36 -11.80 -7.97 -1.17
CA ILE A 36 -11.90 -8.56 -2.51
C ILE A 36 -10.59 -9.22 -2.90
N LEU A 37 -9.49 -8.50 -2.72
CA LEU A 37 -8.17 -8.96 -3.11
C LEU A 37 -7.65 -10.07 -2.18
N GLU A 38 -8.02 -10.02 -0.89
CA GLU A 38 -7.76 -11.11 0.06
C GLU A 38 -8.42 -12.42 -0.37
N ASN A 39 -9.66 -12.36 -0.84
CA ASN A 39 -10.36 -13.55 -1.32
C ASN A 39 -9.78 -14.12 -2.62
N LEU A 40 -8.92 -13.37 -3.31
CA LEU A 40 -8.19 -13.86 -4.49
C LEU A 40 -6.89 -14.60 -4.11
N VAL A 41 -6.41 -14.46 -2.87
CA VAL A 41 -5.24 -15.20 -2.39
C VAL A 41 -5.67 -16.57 -1.88
N PRO A 42 -5.05 -17.66 -2.33
CA PRO A 42 -5.33 -19.00 -1.83
C PRO A 42 -5.10 -19.12 -0.32
N ASP A 43 -5.96 -19.87 0.37
CA ASP A 43 -5.91 -19.97 1.84
C ASP A 43 -4.61 -20.62 2.37
N ASP A 44 -3.99 -21.46 1.58
CA ASP A 44 -2.67 -22.06 1.89
C ASP A 44 -1.54 -21.03 1.87
N GLU A 45 -1.61 -20.02 1.02
CA GLU A 45 -0.67 -18.91 1.04
C GLU A 45 -0.91 -17.98 2.23
N LYS A 46 -2.17 -17.69 2.57
CA LYS A 46 -2.51 -16.89 3.75
C LYS A 46 -1.99 -17.50 5.04
N GLN A 47 -2.20 -18.81 5.23
CA GLN A 47 -1.74 -19.53 6.44
C GLN A 47 -0.21 -19.58 6.54
N LYS A 48 0.47 -19.73 5.40
CA LYS A 48 1.93 -19.84 5.34
C LYS A 48 2.65 -18.59 5.83
N PHE A 49 2.05 -17.41 5.66
CA PHE A 49 2.66 -16.13 6.03
C PHE A 49 1.97 -15.46 7.24
N GLY A 50 1.00 -16.13 7.88
CA GLY A 50 0.31 -15.58 9.06
C GLY A 50 -0.42 -14.27 8.79
N GLN A 51 -0.98 -14.10 7.58
CA GLN A 51 -1.61 -12.87 7.15
C GLN A 51 -2.97 -12.70 7.81
N TYR A 52 -3.03 -11.86 8.82
CA TYR A 52 -4.26 -11.45 9.50
C TYR A 52 -4.47 -9.95 9.33
N PHE A 53 -5.73 -9.56 9.07
CA PHE A 53 -6.08 -8.14 9.04
C PHE A 53 -6.05 -7.55 10.44
N THR A 54 -5.40 -6.42 10.56
CA THR A 54 -5.47 -5.62 11.77
C THR A 54 -6.74 -4.76 11.71
N ASN A 55 -7.53 -4.78 12.76
CA ASN A 55 -8.69 -3.91 12.88
C ASN A 55 -8.22 -2.44 12.94
N GLU A 56 -8.85 -1.54 12.15
CA GLU A 56 -8.45 -0.13 12.05
C GLU A 56 -8.51 0.60 13.39
N VAL A 57 -9.50 0.30 14.24
CA VAL A 57 -9.60 0.90 15.58
C VAL A 57 -8.40 0.53 16.43
N LEU A 58 -7.95 -0.72 16.36
CA LEU A 58 -6.74 -1.17 17.07
C LEU A 58 -5.48 -0.56 16.48
N ALA A 59 -5.39 -0.46 15.17
CA ALA A 59 -4.27 0.18 14.50
C ALA A 59 -4.16 1.67 14.93
N ASN A 60 -5.27 2.40 14.92
CA ASN A 60 -5.32 3.79 15.36
C ASN A 60 -4.96 3.93 16.84
N LEU A 61 -5.43 3.03 17.70
CA LEU A 61 -5.11 3.04 19.14
C LEU A 61 -3.60 2.87 19.40
N VAL A 62 -2.92 2.07 18.60
CA VAL A 62 -1.47 1.84 18.71
C VAL A 62 -0.68 2.95 18.00
N ALA A 63 -1.12 3.38 16.82
CA ALA A 63 -0.43 4.39 16.03
C ALA A 63 -0.47 5.78 16.69
N PHE A 64 -1.61 6.17 17.25
CA PHE A 64 -1.79 7.50 17.85
C PHE A 64 -0.72 7.87 18.89
N PRO A 65 -0.40 7.03 19.90
CA PRO A 65 0.65 7.36 20.86
C PRO A 65 2.07 7.28 20.27
N ALA A 66 2.28 6.62 19.14
CA ALA A 66 3.58 6.52 18.49
C ALA A 66 3.95 7.80 17.73
N VAL A 67 2.98 8.47 17.12
CA VAL A 67 3.18 9.71 16.36
C VAL A 67 3.16 10.90 17.30
N LYS A 68 4.24 11.66 17.36
CA LYS A 68 4.41 12.81 18.26
C LYS A 68 4.23 14.15 17.56
N THR A 69 4.70 14.25 16.33
CA THR A 69 4.70 15.48 15.55
C THR A 69 4.37 15.21 14.09
N ASN A 70 3.97 16.25 13.38
CA ASN A 70 3.75 16.18 11.93
C ASN A 70 5.05 16.07 11.10
N LYS A 71 6.20 15.90 11.75
CA LYS A 71 7.52 15.73 11.09
C LYS A 71 8.10 14.35 11.33
N ASP A 72 7.41 13.50 12.06
CA ASP A 72 7.90 12.16 12.35
C ASP A 72 7.96 11.33 11.07
N VAL A 73 8.98 10.50 10.98
CA VAL A 73 9.09 9.46 9.95
C VAL A 73 8.70 8.14 10.60
N LEU A 74 7.77 7.46 9.97
CA LEU A 74 7.10 6.28 10.53
C LEU A 74 7.36 5.08 9.65
N PHE A 75 7.68 3.95 10.25
CA PHE A 75 8.00 2.73 9.54
C PHE A 75 7.25 1.54 10.13
N ASP A 76 6.52 0.81 9.27
CA ASP A 76 5.94 -0.48 9.59
C ASP A 76 6.75 -1.59 8.89
N PRO A 77 7.52 -2.40 9.65
CA PRO A 77 8.39 -3.43 9.08
C PRO A 77 7.64 -4.64 8.51
N THR A 78 6.35 -4.79 8.80
CA THR A 78 5.49 -5.91 8.38
C THR A 78 4.09 -5.42 8.04
N CYS A 79 4.04 -4.45 7.11
CA CYS A 79 2.88 -3.60 6.91
C CYS A 79 1.61 -4.33 6.42
N GLY A 80 1.73 -5.57 5.94
CA GLY A 80 0.60 -6.29 5.38
C GLY A 80 -0.08 -5.47 4.27
N THR A 81 -1.38 -5.29 4.38
CA THR A 81 -2.18 -4.46 3.45
C THR A 81 -2.16 -2.96 3.76
N GLY A 82 -1.37 -2.55 4.75
CA GLY A 82 -1.13 -1.14 5.05
C GLY A 82 -2.09 -0.49 6.05
N THR A 83 -2.75 -1.25 6.93
CA THR A 83 -3.67 -0.67 7.92
C THR A 83 -2.97 0.35 8.82
N PHE A 84 -1.78 0.03 9.35
CA PHE A 84 -0.98 0.99 10.12
C PHE A 84 -0.49 2.16 9.27
N LEU A 85 -0.11 1.93 8.01
CA LEU A 85 0.32 3.01 7.11
C LEU A 85 -0.80 4.02 6.87
N ASN A 86 -2.04 3.55 6.70
CA ASN A 86 -3.21 4.42 6.61
C ASN A 86 -3.46 5.20 7.91
N SER A 87 -3.34 4.54 9.06
CA SER A 87 -3.44 5.19 10.37
C SER A 87 -2.38 6.30 10.53
N PHE A 88 -1.15 6.05 10.12
CA PHE A 88 -0.08 7.06 10.13
C PHE A 88 -0.41 8.24 9.23
N TYR A 89 -0.93 7.96 8.04
CA TYR A 89 -1.35 8.99 7.08
C TYR A 89 -2.41 9.92 7.69
N GLU A 90 -3.47 9.36 8.26
CA GLU A 90 -4.55 10.12 8.87
C GLU A 90 -4.08 10.95 10.08
N ILE A 91 -3.23 10.37 10.93
CA ILE A 91 -2.69 11.06 12.11
C ILE A 91 -1.78 12.21 11.70
N LEU A 92 -0.83 12.01 10.78
CA LEU A 92 0.05 13.07 10.28
C LEU A 92 -0.74 14.20 9.60
N GLN A 93 -1.79 13.84 8.84
CA GLN A 93 -2.71 14.80 8.22
C GLN A 93 -3.45 15.61 9.28
N ALA A 94 -3.94 14.97 10.34
CA ALA A 94 -4.61 15.62 11.46
C ALA A 94 -3.66 16.55 12.24
N LEU A 95 -2.38 16.20 12.35
CA LEU A 95 -1.33 17.01 12.96
C LEU A 95 -0.87 18.18 12.09
N GLY A 96 -1.31 18.26 10.84
CA GLY A 96 -1.14 19.45 10.00
C GLY A 96 -0.35 19.27 8.71
N THR A 97 0.19 18.10 8.40
CA THR A 97 0.78 17.82 7.08
C THR A 97 -0.36 17.70 6.06
N LYS A 98 -0.46 18.62 5.11
CA LYS A 98 -1.58 18.68 4.15
C LYS A 98 -1.23 18.14 2.76
N ASP A 99 0.03 18.21 2.38
CA ASP A 99 0.51 17.76 1.09
C ASP A 99 0.63 16.25 1.07
N HIS A 100 0.01 15.61 0.08
CA HIS A 100 -0.01 14.15 -0.05
C HIS A 100 1.39 13.57 -0.26
N GLY A 101 2.19 14.20 -1.13
CA GLY A 101 3.55 13.76 -1.40
C GLY A 101 4.45 13.85 -0.16
N GLU A 102 4.28 14.90 0.66
CA GLU A 102 5.01 15.01 1.93
C GLU A 102 4.58 13.93 2.94
N LEU A 103 3.28 13.63 3.02
CA LEU A 103 2.77 12.52 3.84
C LEU A 103 3.39 11.19 3.41
N LEU A 104 3.43 10.90 2.11
CA LEU A 104 4.02 9.66 1.59
C LEU A 104 5.54 9.57 1.84
N LYS A 105 6.26 10.70 1.91
CA LYS A 105 7.69 10.74 2.23
C LYS A 105 7.98 10.39 3.69
N GLN A 106 7.01 10.58 4.57
CA GLN A 106 7.12 10.30 6.00
C GLN A 106 6.72 8.87 6.38
N ILE A 107 5.99 8.17 5.49
CA ILE A 107 5.41 6.86 5.77
C ILE A 107 6.15 5.79 4.97
N TRP A 108 6.71 4.82 5.69
CA TRP A 108 7.44 3.70 5.12
C TRP A 108 6.79 2.39 5.52
N GLY A 109 6.68 1.48 4.55
CA GLY A 109 6.21 0.13 4.77
C GLY A 109 7.20 -0.90 4.24
N ASN A 110 7.18 -2.07 4.84
CA ASN A 110 7.86 -3.24 4.32
C ASN A 110 6.98 -4.47 4.52
N ASP A 111 6.99 -5.39 3.58
CA ASP A 111 6.42 -6.72 3.76
C ASP A 111 7.24 -7.75 2.98
N VAL A 112 7.35 -8.96 3.50
CA VAL A 112 8.05 -10.05 2.80
C VAL A 112 7.23 -10.56 1.62
N SER A 113 5.91 -10.47 1.70
CA SER A 113 4.96 -10.98 0.72
C SER A 113 4.64 -9.92 -0.34
N HIS A 114 4.72 -10.34 -1.60
CA HIS A 114 4.51 -9.44 -2.73
C HIS A 114 3.11 -8.83 -2.76
N PHE A 115 2.10 -9.66 -2.55
CA PHE A 115 0.71 -9.26 -2.70
C PHE A 115 0.27 -8.23 -1.63
N PRO A 116 0.49 -8.44 -0.31
CA PRO A 116 0.20 -7.43 0.70
C PRO A 116 0.95 -6.11 0.46
N ALA A 117 2.23 -6.17 0.08
CA ALA A 117 2.99 -4.96 -0.24
C ALA A 117 2.34 -4.14 -1.38
N ILE A 118 1.86 -4.79 -2.44
CA ILE A 118 1.13 -4.10 -3.51
C ILE A 118 -0.17 -3.48 -2.99
N LEU A 119 -0.92 -4.20 -2.15
CA LEU A 119 -2.16 -3.68 -1.57
C LEU A 119 -1.91 -2.46 -0.70
N SER A 120 -0.85 -2.46 0.09
CA SER A 120 -0.49 -1.30 0.90
C SER A 120 -0.13 -0.08 0.05
N VAL A 121 0.57 -0.28 -1.09
CA VAL A 121 0.80 0.79 -2.08
C VAL A 121 -0.52 1.33 -2.62
N ILE A 122 -1.44 0.45 -3.05
CA ILE A 122 -2.75 0.86 -3.58
C ILE A 122 -3.56 1.62 -2.52
N ASN A 123 -3.52 1.18 -1.26
CA ASN A 123 -4.24 1.79 -0.17
C ASN A 123 -3.72 3.20 0.19
N LEU A 124 -2.42 3.43 0.10
CA LEU A 124 -1.86 4.77 0.24
C LEU A 124 -2.10 5.62 -1.02
N TYR A 125 -1.90 5.05 -2.21
CA TYR A 125 -2.10 5.75 -3.48
C TYR A 125 -3.50 6.34 -3.62
N LYS A 126 -4.53 5.62 -3.18
CA LYS A 126 -5.92 6.04 -3.31
C LYS A 126 -6.33 7.18 -2.36
N GLN A 127 -5.52 7.55 -1.37
CA GLN A 127 -5.79 8.67 -0.47
C GLN A 127 -5.87 10.00 -1.25
N ASP A 128 -5.07 10.13 -2.32
CA ASP A 128 -5.20 11.23 -3.28
C ASP A 128 -4.72 10.79 -4.68
N VAL A 129 -5.63 10.23 -5.49
CA VAL A 129 -5.33 9.70 -6.84
C VAL A 129 -4.97 10.78 -7.86
N VAL A 130 -5.24 12.06 -7.58
CA VAL A 130 -4.95 13.17 -8.49
C VAL A 130 -3.65 13.89 -8.15
N ALA A 131 -3.04 13.57 -7.01
CA ALA A 131 -1.75 14.12 -6.62
C ALA A 131 -0.65 13.71 -7.61
N THR A 132 0.18 14.66 -7.99
CA THR A 132 1.29 14.43 -8.93
C THR A 132 2.47 13.70 -8.28
N ASP A 133 2.66 13.87 -6.96
CA ASP A 133 3.71 13.22 -6.17
C ASP A 133 3.11 12.07 -5.33
N ASN A 134 2.52 11.10 -6.02
CA ASN A 134 1.80 9.98 -5.42
C ASN A 134 2.64 8.68 -5.52
N PHE A 135 3.73 8.60 -4.74
CA PHE A 135 4.67 7.50 -4.73
C PHE A 135 4.86 6.92 -3.33
N PRO A 136 3.99 5.97 -2.90
CA PRO A 136 4.10 5.30 -1.60
C PRO A 136 5.44 4.58 -1.42
N ARG A 137 6.05 4.72 -0.25
CA ARG A 137 7.34 4.11 0.08
C ARG A 137 7.15 2.76 0.76
N VAL A 138 6.78 1.77 -0.03
CA VAL A 138 6.62 0.40 0.44
C VAL A 138 7.63 -0.51 -0.23
N MET A 139 8.41 -1.21 0.59
CA MET A 139 9.43 -2.16 0.18
C MET A 139 8.89 -3.59 0.22
N ARG A 140 9.51 -4.47 -0.55
CA ARG A 140 9.33 -5.91 -0.43
C ARG A 140 10.65 -6.56 -0.04
N ASN A 141 10.85 -6.77 1.24
CA ASN A 141 12.08 -7.39 1.76
C ASN A 141 11.79 -8.24 3.00
N ASP A 142 12.70 -9.18 3.27
CA ASP A 142 12.78 -9.81 4.58
C ASP A 142 13.35 -8.78 5.57
N PHE A 143 12.52 -8.33 6.51
CA PHE A 143 12.90 -7.28 7.47
C PHE A 143 14.20 -7.59 8.21
N PHE A 144 14.43 -8.86 8.55
CA PHE A 144 15.64 -9.27 9.27
C PHE A 144 16.92 -9.22 8.42
N LYS A 145 16.80 -8.97 7.13
CA LYS A 145 17.93 -8.80 6.19
C LYS A 145 18.15 -7.34 5.78
N LEU A 146 17.27 -6.43 6.19
CA LEU A 146 17.43 -5.01 5.93
C LEU A 146 18.56 -4.44 6.79
N GLU A 147 19.42 -3.66 6.16
CA GLU A 147 20.50 -2.95 6.85
C GLU A 147 20.22 -1.44 6.85
N VAL A 148 20.53 -0.77 7.98
CA VAL A 148 20.38 0.68 8.10
C VAL A 148 21.30 1.37 7.09
N GLY A 149 20.73 2.30 6.31
CA GLY A 149 21.44 2.99 5.24
C GLY A 149 21.50 2.20 3.92
N GLU A 150 20.80 1.06 3.82
CA GLU A 150 20.60 0.38 2.55
C GLU A 150 19.86 1.31 1.58
N LYS A 151 20.30 1.29 0.30
CA LYS A 151 19.67 2.12 -0.73
C LYS A 151 18.57 1.36 -1.44
N VAL A 152 17.37 1.88 -1.34
CA VAL A 152 16.21 1.38 -2.08
C VAL A 152 15.77 2.37 -3.15
N VAL A 153 15.23 1.84 -4.24
CA VAL A 153 14.73 2.67 -5.35
C VAL A 153 13.25 2.93 -5.15
N PHE A 154 12.92 4.20 -5.03
CA PHE A 154 11.53 4.64 -5.09
C PHE A 154 11.37 5.66 -6.23
N PRO A 155 10.38 5.48 -7.11
CA PRO A 155 10.08 6.48 -8.11
C PRO A 155 9.54 7.76 -7.44
N ASP A 156 9.78 8.89 -8.06
CA ASP A 156 9.07 10.14 -7.78
C ASP A 156 8.68 10.84 -9.11
N SER A 157 7.98 11.97 -9.03
CA SER A 157 7.51 12.70 -10.20
C SER A 157 8.63 13.24 -11.10
N HIS A 158 9.86 13.30 -10.62
CA HIS A 158 11.02 13.88 -11.33
C HIS A 158 12.07 12.84 -11.71
N ASP A 159 12.16 11.74 -10.95
CA ASP A 159 13.15 10.68 -11.18
C ASP A 159 12.56 9.30 -10.83
N HIS A 160 12.29 8.51 -11.87
CA HIS A 160 11.75 7.16 -11.71
C HIS A 160 12.74 6.14 -11.10
N ASN A 161 14.03 6.50 -10.99
CA ASN A 161 15.08 5.65 -10.45
C ASN A 161 15.77 6.27 -9.21
N LYS A 162 15.06 7.11 -8.49
CA LYS A 162 15.60 7.76 -7.30
C LYS A 162 15.94 6.76 -6.21
N TYR A 163 17.16 6.83 -5.74
CA TYR A 163 17.61 6.07 -4.57
C TYR A 163 17.36 6.86 -3.29
N ILE A 164 16.78 6.19 -2.31
CA ILE A 164 16.51 6.76 -0.98
C ILE A 164 17.09 5.79 0.05
N ASP A 165 17.74 6.34 1.08
CA ASP A 165 18.25 5.53 2.18
C ASP A 165 17.09 5.04 3.06
N VAL A 166 17.15 3.78 3.49
CA VAL A 166 16.19 3.23 4.46
C VAL A 166 16.39 3.96 5.79
N PRO A 167 15.32 4.44 6.42
CA PRO A 167 15.39 5.20 7.67
C PRO A 167 15.91 4.40 8.86
#